data_fb5019f8e1bb48134f075bf38eb0377a
#
_entry.id   fb5019f8e1bb48134f075bf38eb0377a
#
_cell.length_a   1.000
_cell.length_b   1.000
_cell.length_c   1.000
_cell.angle_alpha   90.00
_cell.angle_beta   90.00
_cell.angle_gamma   90.00
#
_symmetry.space_group_name_H-M   'P 1'
#
loop_
_entity.id
_entity.type
_entity.pdbx_description
1 polymer ?
#
loop_
_entity_poly.entity_id
_entity_poly.type
_entity_poly.pdbx_seq_one_letter_code
_entity_poly.pdbx_strand_id
1 'polypeptide(L)'
;KQKTAYEIKECDWSSDVCSSDLDAPFAVFEDLRRREIIMGTTNSGSLTWPLALNATLGTKFRLVRGYGSGAAMELALERGETQALCNFHQSLRAAHPHWFSEKFVRPLVQIGVKKSPDLPEVALAYELATNDEQRQLFRLLFGPLALPRLFVAPPDVPADRMAALRQAYEDAVADPDFIGEARRLGFDVAPANAGEISAFIALAHETPPSVARKAFEILERGR
;
A
#
# COMPACT_ATOMS: atom_id res chain seq x y z
N LYS A 1 -16.13 -19.68 21.86
CA LYS A 1 -16.56 -18.74 20.80
C LYS A 1 -15.54 -17.63 20.76
N GLN A 2 -14.50 -17.80 19.92
CA GLN A 2 -13.52 -16.76 19.64
C GLN A 2 -14.23 -15.67 18.83
N LYS A 3 -14.21 -14.44 19.35
CA LYS A 3 -14.55 -13.26 18.58
C LYS A 3 -13.37 -12.93 17.68
N THR A 4 -13.41 -13.44 16.47
CA THR A 4 -12.58 -12.98 15.36
C THR A 4 -13.30 -11.81 14.69
N ALA A 5 -13.15 -10.64 15.22
CA ALA A 5 -13.48 -9.43 14.52
C ALA A 5 -12.52 -8.35 15.02
N TYR A 6 -11.41 -8.20 14.34
CA TYR A 6 -10.68 -6.96 14.40
C TYR A 6 -11.50 -5.93 13.60
N GLU A 7 -12.44 -5.28 14.25
CA GLU A 7 -12.90 -3.97 13.81
C GLU A 7 -11.72 -3.02 14.05
N ILE A 8 -10.87 -2.89 13.06
CA ILE A 8 -9.94 -1.77 12.96
C ILE A 8 -10.83 -0.59 12.59
N LYS A 9 -11.31 0.13 13.62
CA LYS A 9 -12.08 1.35 13.42
C LYS A 9 -11.12 2.42 12.87
N GLU A 10 -11.44 2.88 11.66
CA GLU A 10 -11.12 4.19 11.11
C GLU A 10 -9.65 4.65 11.20
N CYS A 11 -8.71 3.81 10.83
CA CYS A 11 -7.44 4.29 10.33
C CYS A 11 -7.58 4.49 8.83
N ASP A 12 -7.41 5.72 8.38
CA ASP A 12 -7.34 6.04 6.95
C ASP A 12 -5.99 5.53 6.42
N TRP A 13 -5.98 4.27 6.04
CA TRP A 13 -4.79 3.61 5.53
C TRP A 13 -4.56 4.12 4.11
N SER A 14 -3.46 4.85 3.93
CA SER A 14 -3.04 5.24 2.59
C SER A 14 -2.94 3.99 1.71
N SER A 15 -3.91 3.78 0.85
CA SER A 15 -3.86 2.71 -0.11
C SER A 15 -2.93 3.10 -1.24
N ASP A 16 -2.01 2.21 -1.57
CA ASP A 16 -1.29 2.32 -2.82
C ASP A 16 -2.24 1.99 -3.96
N VAL A 17 -2.02 2.63 -5.08
CA VAL A 17 -2.78 2.37 -6.30
C VAL A 17 -1.83 2.05 -7.43
N CYS A 18 -2.18 1.07 -8.24
CA CYS A 18 -1.64 0.95 -9.57
C CYS A 18 -2.56 1.72 -10.50
N SER A 19 -2.03 2.77 -11.11
CA SER A 19 -2.74 3.66 -12.02
C SER A 19 -2.19 3.54 -13.42
N SER A 20 -3.03 3.77 -14.42
CA SER A 20 -2.63 3.83 -15.83
C SER A 20 -2.94 5.19 -16.43
N ASP A 21 -2.18 5.55 -17.47
CA ASP A 21 -2.52 6.59 -18.42
C ASP A 21 -3.91 6.32 -19.01
N LEU A 22 -4.73 7.38 -19.25
CA LEU A 22 -6.07 7.26 -19.82
C LEU A 22 -6.07 6.80 -21.27
N ASP A 23 -5.02 7.10 -22.02
CA ASP A 23 -4.85 6.64 -23.40
C ASP A 23 -4.45 5.16 -23.47
N ALA A 24 -4.04 4.59 -22.34
CA ALA A 24 -3.75 3.17 -22.26
C ALA A 24 -5.04 2.33 -22.40
N PRO A 25 -4.99 1.20 -23.12
CA PRO A 25 -6.19 0.40 -23.45
C PRO A 25 -6.68 -0.46 -22.26
N PHE A 26 -6.61 0.06 -21.05
CA PHE A 26 -7.03 -0.59 -19.81
C PHE A 26 -8.00 0.32 -19.06
N ALA A 27 -9.16 -0.18 -18.77
CA ALA A 27 -10.19 0.59 -18.09
C ALA A 27 -10.61 -0.02 -16.75
N VAL A 28 -10.44 -1.33 -16.61
CA VAL A 28 -10.87 -2.11 -15.46
C VAL A 28 -9.82 -3.14 -15.08
N PHE A 29 -9.91 -3.65 -13.84
CA PHE A 29 -8.98 -4.66 -13.33
C PHE A 29 -8.82 -5.88 -14.24
N GLU A 30 -9.87 -6.33 -14.90
CA GLU A 30 -9.84 -7.51 -15.78
C GLU A 30 -8.89 -7.34 -16.98
N ASP A 31 -8.67 -6.10 -17.43
CA ASP A 31 -7.72 -5.83 -18.51
C ASP A 31 -6.29 -6.15 -18.10
N LEU A 32 -5.96 -6.02 -16.79
CA LEU A 32 -4.64 -6.35 -16.24
C LEU A 32 -4.29 -7.83 -16.38
N ARG A 33 -5.29 -8.71 -16.49
CA ARG A 33 -5.12 -10.15 -16.72
C ARG A 33 -4.99 -10.50 -18.19
N ARG A 34 -5.55 -9.68 -19.07
CA ARG A 34 -5.65 -9.97 -20.49
C ARG A 34 -4.47 -9.44 -21.29
N ARG A 35 -3.95 -8.28 -20.90
CA ARG A 35 -2.93 -7.57 -21.66
C ARG A 35 -1.68 -7.33 -20.82
N GLU A 36 -0.53 -7.31 -21.48
CA GLU A 36 0.71 -6.86 -20.87
C GLU A 36 0.67 -5.35 -20.68
N ILE A 37 1.14 -4.89 -19.52
CA ILE A 37 1.18 -3.50 -19.13
C ILE A 37 2.59 -3.15 -18.69
N ILE A 38 3.21 -2.20 -19.38
CA ILE A 38 4.54 -1.72 -19.06
C ILE A 38 4.47 -0.79 -17.85
N MET A 39 5.13 -1.19 -16.77
CA MET A 39 5.12 -0.45 -15.51
C MET A 39 6.54 -0.13 -15.06
N GLY A 40 6.81 1.15 -14.79
CA GLY A 40 8.06 1.60 -14.18
C GLY A 40 8.13 1.21 -12.71
N THR A 41 9.30 0.77 -12.24
CA THR A 41 9.50 0.40 -10.84
C THR A 41 10.83 0.91 -10.29
N THR A 42 10.82 1.25 -9.01
CA THR A 42 12.02 1.38 -8.19
C THR A 42 12.34 0.03 -7.53
N ASN A 43 13.33 -0.02 -6.65
CA ASN A 43 13.65 -1.23 -5.86
C ASN A 43 12.87 -1.29 -4.52
N SER A 44 11.66 -0.74 -4.48
CA SER A 44 10.81 -0.64 -3.30
C SER A 44 9.45 -1.32 -3.50
N GLY A 45 8.44 -0.89 -2.77
CA GLY A 45 7.07 -1.39 -2.88
C GLY A 45 6.51 -1.37 -4.30
N SER A 46 6.84 -0.35 -5.11
CA SER A 46 6.45 -0.27 -6.53
C SER A 46 6.89 -1.49 -7.36
N LEU A 47 7.89 -2.26 -6.90
CA LEU A 47 8.29 -3.53 -7.50
C LEU A 47 7.54 -4.72 -6.86
N THR A 48 7.47 -4.74 -5.53
CA THR A 48 6.89 -5.87 -4.77
C THR A 48 5.41 -6.09 -5.09
N TRP A 49 4.64 -5.02 -5.14
CA TRP A 49 3.19 -5.13 -5.26
C TRP A 49 2.72 -5.65 -6.62
N PRO A 50 3.19 -5.14 -7.77
CA PRO A 50 2.82 -5.73 -9.05
C PRO A 50 3.33 -7.15 -9.22
N LEU A 51 4.48 -7.53 -8.65
CA LEU A 51 4.93 -8.93 -8.61
C LEU A 51 3.95 -9.81 -7.85
N ALA A 52 3.46 -9.35 -6.70
CA ALA A 52 2.46 -10.07 -5.93
C ALA A 52 1.13 -10.22 -6.70
N LEU A 53 0.68 -9.16 -7.38
CA LEU A 53 -0.52 -9.22 -8.24
C LEU A 53 -0.34 -10.18 -9.40
N ASN A 54 0.80 -10.15 -10.10
CA ASN A 54 1.11 -11.07 -11.18
C ASN A 54 1.07 -12.54 -10.71
N ALA A 55 1.72 -12.81 -9.57
CA ALA A 55 1.81 -14.17 -9.03
C ALA A 55 0.49 -14.70 -8.45
N THR A 56 -0.36 -13.81 -7.95
CA THR A 56 -1.55 -14.20 -7.17
C THR A 56 -2.84 -14.06 -7.97
N LEU A 57 -3.01 -12.96 -8.69
CA LEU A 57 -4.22 -12.66 -9.45
C LEU A 57 -4.06 -12.85 -10.96
N GLY A 58 -2.87 -13.22 -11.44
CA GLY A 58 -2.59 -13.46 -12.85
C GLY A 58 -2.58 -12.20 -13.70
N THR A 59 -2.27 -11.05 -13.10
CA THR A 59 -2.04 -9.82 -13.86
C THR A 59 -0.77 -9.92 -14.70
N LYS A 60 -0.63 -9.09 -15.71
CA LYS A 60 0.48 -9.15 -16.69
C LYS A 60 1.29 -7.86 -16.69
N PHE A 61 1.70 -7.40 -15.51
CA PHE A 61 2.61 -6.26 -15.42
C PHE A 61 4.00 -6.67 -15.89
N ARG A 62 4.51 -6.00 -16.93
CA ARG A 62 5.91 -6.06 -17.35
C ARG A 62 6.67 -4.94 -16.66
N LEU A 63 7.53 -5.32 -15.70
CA LEU A 63 8.19 -4.37 -14.81
C LEU A 63 9.51 -3.89 -15.45
N VAL A 64 9.62 -2.58 -15.66
CA VAL A 64 10.83 -1.89 -16.12
C VAL A 64 11.51 -1.31 -14.89
N ARG A 65 12.71 -1.82 -14.61
CA ARG A 65 13.51 -1.43 -13.44
C ARG A 65 14.49 -0.32 -13.78
N GLY A 66 15.05 0.27 -12.73
CA GLY A 66 16.14 1.24 -12.87
C GLY A 66 15.73 2.69 -12.66
N TYR A 67 14.46 2.94 -12.39
CA TYR A 67 14.05 4.28 -11.97
C TYR A 67 14.59 4.59 -10.58
N GLY A 68 15.32 5.69 -10.44
CA GLY A 68 15.99 6.06 -9.20
C GLY A 68 15.04 6.60 -8.11
N SER A 69 13.81 7.00 -8.48
CA SER A 69 12.83 7.59 -7.58
C SER A 69 11.41 7.46 -8.09
N GLY A 70 10.41 7.74 -7.22
CA GLY A 70 9.00 7.87 -7.62
C GLY A 70 8.81 8.92 -8.70
N ALA A 71 9.41 10.10 -8.54
CA ALA A 71 9.32 11.18 -9.51
C ALA A 71 9.86 10.80 -10.91
N ALA A 72 10.87 9.94 -10.98
CA ALA A 72 11.38 9.43 -12.25
C ALA A 72 10.37 8.48 -12.94
N MET A 73 9.65 7.67 -12.16
CA MET A 73 8.56 6.82 -12.70
C MET A 73 7.37 7.66 -13.16
N GLU A 74 7.03 8.69 -12.40
CA GLU A 74 5.94 9.63 -12.71
C GLU A 74 6.23 10.36 -14.03
N LEU A 75 7.45 10.86 -14.20
CA LEU A 75 7.88 11.49 -15.44
C LEU A 75 7.88 10.52 -16.64
N ALA A 76 8.26 9.26 -16.42
CA ALA A 76 8.23 8.24 -17.46
C ALA A 76 6.78 7.92 -17.91
N LEU A 77 5.82 7.96 -16.98
CA LEU A 77 4.39 7.84 -17.30
C LEU A 77 3.92 9.03 -18.14
N GLU A 78 4.24 10.26 -17.72
CA GLU A 78 3.87 11.47 -18.46
C GLU A 78 4.43 11.52 -19.89
N ARG A 79 5.60 10.91 -20.10
CA ARG A 79 6.23 10.80 -21.42
C ARG A 79 5.75 9.61 -22.25
N GLY A 80 4.86 8.77 -21.71
CA GLY A 80 4.41 7.56 -22.38
C GLY A 80 5.47 6.47 -22.50
N GLU A 81 6.59 6.57 -21.76
CA GLU A 81 7.62 5.52 -21.71
C GLU A 81 7.11 4.29 -20.95
N THR A 82 6.21 4.50 -19.99
CA THR A 82 5.49 3.47 -19.27
C THR A 82 3.99 3.72 -19.36
N GLN A 83 3.19 2.68 -19.15
CA GLN A 83 1.74 2.72 -19.26
C GLN A 83 1.05 2.74 -17.90
N ALA A 84 1.78 2.41 -16.85
CA ALA A 84 1.27 2.38 -15.49
C ALA A 84 2.39 2.61 -14.48
N LEU A 85 2.01 3.01 -13.28
CA LEU A 85 2.85 3.07 -12.10
C LEU A 85 2.09 2.58 -10.87
N CYS A 86 2.83 2.22 -9.83
CA CYS A 86 2.28 1.87 -8.52
C CYS A 86 2.95 2.74 -7.47
N ASN A 87 2.17 3.56 -6.79
CA ASN A 87 2.66 4.51 -5.79
C ASN A 87 1.57 4.86 -4.76
N PHE A 88 1.94 5.51 -3.68
CA PHE A 88 1.00 6.01 -2.66
C PHE A 88 0.02 7.00 -3.27
N HIS A 89 -1.28 6.70 -3.17
CA HIS A 89 -2.33 7.52 -3.75
C HIS A 89 -2.30 8.97 -3.26
N GLN A 90 -2.16 9.18 -1.96
CA GLN A 90 -2.07 10.51 -1.37
C GLN A 90 -0.85 11.29 -1.87
N SER A 91 0.31 10.62 -1.99
CA SER A 91 1.52 11.26 -2.52
C SER A 91 1.34 11.68 -3.98
N LEU A 92 0.69 10.85 -4.81
CA LEU A 92 0.38 11.21 -6.20
C LEU A 92 -0.59 12.38 -6.27
N ARG A 93 -1.63 12.41 -5.45
CA ARG A 93 -2.58 13.52 -5.40
C ARG A 93 -1.94 14.83 -4.95
N ALA A 94 -1.02 14.76 -4.00
CA ALA A 94 -0.31 15.94 -3.51
C ALA A 94 0.69 16.47 -4.54
N ALA A 95 1.43 15.59 -5.23
CA ALA A 95 2.42 15.97 -6.23
C ALA A 95 1.80 16.37 -7.58
N HIS A 96 0.74 15.67 -8.00
CA HIS A 96 0.10 15.82 -9.32
C HIS A 96 -1.43 15.96 -9.20
N PRO A 97 -1.95 17.02 -8.57
CA PRO A 97 -3.41 17.18 -8.42
C PRO A 97 -4.14 17.23 -9.77
N HIS A 98 -3.49 17.74 -10.82
CA HIS A 98 -4.01 17.80 -12.17
C HIS A 98 -4.23 16.42 -12.81
N TRP A 99 -3.44 15.41 -12.45
CA TRP A 99 -3.62 14.05 -12.98
C TRP A 99 -5.03 13.49 -12.68
N PHE A 100 -5.59 13.86 -11.55
CA PHE A 100 -6.90 13.41 -11.11
C PHE A 100 -8.03 14.34 -11.59
N SER A 101 -7.82 15.67 -11.54
CA SER A 101 -8.83 16.64 -12.00
C SER A 101 -9.02 16.63 -13.53
N GLU A 102 -7.94 16.43 -14.28
CA GLU A 102 -7.95 16.33 -15.74
C GLU A 102 -8.12 14.89 -16.23
N LYS A 103 -8.21 13.93 -15.27
CA LYS A 103 -8.31 12.51 -15.57
C LYS A 103 -7.14 11.96 -16.40
N PHE A 104 -5.94 12.48 -16.20
CA PHE A 104 -4.74 11.97 -16.88
C PHE A 104 -4.42 10.53 -16.44
N VAL A 105 -4.65 10.17 -15.19
CA VAL A 105 -4.50 8.81 -14.69
C VAL A 105 -5.82 8.22 -14.20
N ARG A 106 -5.90 6.88 -14.31
CA ARG A 106 -7.01 6.09 -13.81
C ARG A 106 -6.49 5.07 -12.80
N PRO A 107 -6.94 5.11 -11.52
CA PRO A 107 -6.68 4.03 -10.58
C PRO A 107 -7.31 2.73 -11.04
N LEU A 108 -6.53 1.64 -11.10
CA LEU A 108 -6.97 0.33 -11.60
C LEU A 108 -7.21 -0.69 -10.48
N VAL A 109 -6.41 -0.63 -9.43
CA VAL A 109 -6.49 -1.52 -8.28
C VAL A 109 -5.88 -0.85 -7.06
N GLN A 110 -6.53 -1.01 -5.93
CA GLN A 110 -6.00 -0.59 -4.62
C GLN A 110 -5.21 -1.74 -4.00
N ILE A 111 -4.08 -1.40 -3.40
CA ILE A 111 -3.21 -2.32 -2.68
C ILE A 111 -3.21 -1.91 -1.22
N GLY A 112 -3.65 -2.80 -0.37
CA GLY A 112 -3.80 -2.54 1.06
C GLY A 112 -4.62 -3.63 1.73
N VAL A 113 -4.88 -3.47 3.01
CA VAL A 113 -5.72 -4.37 3.81
C VAL A 113 -7.16 -3.86 3.95
N LYS A 114 -7.39 -2.59 3.64
CA LYS A 114 -8.69 -1.93 3.69
C LYS A 114 -8.85 -1.00 2.48
N LYS A 115 -10.08 -0.87 2.01
CA LYS A 115 -10.43 0.01 0.89
C LYS A 115 -10.36 1.48 1.31
N SER A 116 -9.75 2.31 0.48
CA SER A 116 -9.76 3.77 0.70
C SER A 116 -11.14 4.35 0.46
N PRO A 117 -11.64 5.21 1.35
CA PRO A 117 -12.88 5.94 1.12
C PRO A 117 -12.81 6.89 -0.08
N ASP A 118 -11.62 7.36 -0.44
CA ASP A 118 -11.40 8.23 -1.61
C ASP A 118 -11.55 7.50 -2.96
N LEU A 119 -11.50 6.16 -2.95
CA LEU A 119 -11.53 5.32 -4.15
C LEU A 119 -12.60 4.20 -4.04
N PRO A 120 -13.87 4.54 -3.75
CA PRO A 120 -14.91 3.54 -3.47
C PRO A 120 -15.16 2.58 -4.64
N GLU A 121 -14.97 3.04 -5.88
CA GLU A 121 -15.24 2.27 -7.09
C GLU A 121 -14.05 1.41 -7.55
N VAL A 122 -12.85 1.65 -6.99
CA VAL A 122 -11.65 0.91 -7.38
C VAL A 122 -11.56 -0.37 -6.58
N ALA A 123 -11.34 -1.49 -7.25
CA ALA A 123 -11.24 -2.79 -6.60
C ALA A 123 -10.04 -2.86 -5.64
N LEU A 124 -10.25 -3.41 -4.46
CA LEU A 124 -9.17 -3.74 -3.52
C LEU A 124 -8.60 -5.11 -3.86
N ALA A 125 -7.29 -5.22 -4.06
CA ALA A 125 -6.64 -6.49 -4.41
C ALA A 125 -6.97 -7.63 -3.44
N TYR A 126 -7.10 -7.33 -2.15
CA TYR A 126 -7.50 -8.30 -1.13
C TYR A 126 -8.89 -8.91 -1.36
N GLU A 127 -9.84 -8.11 -1.85
CA GLU A 127 -11.21 -8.55 -2.17
C GLU A 127 -11.26 -9.43 -3.43
N LEU A 128 -10.27 -9.28 -4.32
CA LEU A 128 -10.14 -10.07 -5.54
C LEU A 128 -9.53 -11.46 -5.32
N ALA A 129 -9.06 -11.74 -4.12
CA ALA A 129 -8.53 -13.06 -3.76
C ALA A 129 -9.63 -14.13 -3.75
N THR A 130 -9.41 -15.23 -4.47
CA THR A 130 -10.40 -16.30 -4.65
C THR A 130 -10.29 -17.43 -3.62
N ASN A 131 -9.18 -17.48 -2.87
CA ASN A 131 -8.94 -18.50 -1.84
C ASN A 131 -8.14 -17.93 -0.66
N ASP A 132 -8.08 -18.71 0.42
CA ASP A 132 -7.43 -18.27 1.67
C ASP A 132 -5.91 -18.11 1.54
N GLU A 133 -5.26 -18.92 0.73
CA GLU A 133 -3.82 -18.78 0.47
C GLU A 133 -3.50 -17.41 -0.13
N GLN A 134 -4.27 -16.97 -1.13
CA GLN A 134 -4.12 -15.65 -1.74
C GLN A 134 -4.36 -14.53 -0.72
N ARG A 135 -5.38 -14.66 0.13
CA ARG A 135 -5.64 -13.68 1.20
C ARG A 135 -4.51 -13.59 2.19
N GLN A 136 -3.95 -14.74 2.60
CA GLN A 136 -2.79 -14.78 3.49
C GLN A 136 -1.53 -14.17 2.84
N LEU A 137 -1.29 -14.46 1.56
CA LEU A 137 -0.21 -13.84 0.80
C LEU A 137 -0.36 -12.31 0.74
N PHE A 138 -1.54 -11.81 0.42
CA PHE A 138 -1.76 -10.36 0.39
C PHE A 138 -1.63 -9.73 1.76
N ARG A 139 -2.11 -10.40 2.81
CA ARG A 139 -1.92 -9.92 4.19
C ARG A 139 -0.44 -9.81 4.55
N LEU A 140 0.36 -10.78 4.16
CA LEU A 140 1.80 -10.76 4.42
C LEU A 140 2.54 -9.72 3.58
N LEU A 141 2.23 -9.60 2.28
CA LEU A 141 2.95 -8.73 1.36
C LEU A 141 2.46 -7.28 1.38
N PHE A 142 1.17 -7.05 1.64
CA PHE A 142 0.58 -5.72 1.67
C PHE A 142 0.33 -5.20 3.08
N GLY A 143 0.35 -6.08 4.07
CA GLY A 143 0.16 -5.70 5.47
C GLY A 143 1.13 -4.64 5.98
N PRO A 144 2.44 -4.68 5.62
CA PRO A 144 3.37 -3.62 5.98
C PRO A 144 2.97 -2.22 5.51
N LEU A 145 2.10 -2.11 4.49
CA LEU A 145 1.53 -0.83 4.06
C LEU A 145 0.63 -0.19 5.14
N ALA A 146 0.05 -1.04 5.97
CA ALA A 146 -0.74 -0.59 7.10
C ALA A 146 0.11 0.04 8.22
N LEU A 147 1.45 -0.11 8.16
CA LEU A 147 2.39 0.35 9.18
C LEU A 147 3.54 1.16 8.57
N PRO A 148 3.29 2.17 7.72
CA PRO A 148 4.32 2.76 6.88
C PRO A 148 5.38 3.54 7.65
N ARG A 149 5.09 4.02 8.86
CA ARG A 149 5.98 4.86 9.65
C ARG A 149 5.91 4.52 11.13
N LEU A 150 6.57 3.42 11.52
CA LEU A 150 6.66 3.00 12.91
C LEU A 150 7.70 3.81 13.66
N PHE A 151 7.32 4.29 14.85
CA PHE A 151 8.26 4.72 15.86
C PHE A 151 8.61 3.51 16.73
N VAL A 152 9.88 3.16 16.77
CA VAL A 152 10.38 2.01 17.54
C VAL A 152 11.40 2.49 18.57
N ALA A 153 11.41 1.84 19.73
CA ALA A 153 12.40 2.04 20.75
C ALA A 153 13.37 0.82 20.82
N PRO A 154 14.60 1.00 21.28
CA PRO A 154 15.50 -0.09 21.54
C PRO A 154 14.89 -1.10 22.55
N PRO A 155 15.37 -2.36 22.59
CA PRO A 155 15.02 -3.27 23.66
C PRO A 155 15.45 -2.71 25.02
N ASP A 156 14.80 -3.16 26.09
CA ASP A 156 15.13 -2.84 27.49
C ASP A 156 14.93 -1.37 27.92
N VAL A 157 14.15 -0.59 27.17
CA VAL A 157 13.70 0.73 27.65
C VAL A 157 12.80 0.53 28.88
N PRO A 158 13.08 1.22 30.01
CA PRO A 158 12.25 1.13 31.22
C PRO A 158 10.77 1.37 30.93
N ALA A 159 9.90 0.62 31.60
CA ALA A 159 8.45 0.60 31.32
C ALA A 159 7.79 1.98 31.49
N ASP A 160 8.22 2.75 32.47
CA ASP A 160 7.77 4.12 32.72
C ASP A 160 8.13 5.07 31.56
N ARG A 161 9.33 4.94 31.01
CA ARG A 161 9.76 5.73 29.83
C ARG A 161 9.01 5.30 28.59
N MET A 162 8.78 3.99 28.38
CA MET A 162 7.95 3.51 27.28
C MET A 162 6.52 4.03 27.37
N ALA A 163 5.94 4.04 28.58
CA ALA A 163 4.61 4.63 28.80
C ALA A 163 4.58 6.12 28.44
N ALA A 164 5.57 6.88 28.90
CA ALA A 164 5.67 8.30 28.59
C ALA A 164 5.84 8.58 27.08
N LEU A 165 6.64 7.78 26.36
CA LEU A 165 6.81 7.90 24.92
C LEU A 165 5.52 7.60 24.14
N ARG A 166 4.77 6.57 24.56
CA ARG A 166 3.48 6.24 23.96
C ARG A 166 2.46 7.36 24.17
N GLN A 167 2.37 7.87 25.39
CA GLN A 167 1.47 8.98 25.71
C GLN A 167 1.83 10.22 24.90
N ALA A 168 3.11 10.58 24.84
CA ALA A 168 3.56 11.73 24.05
C ALA A 168 3.23 11.59 22.54
N TYR A 169 3.33 10.36 22.01
CA TYR A 169 2.90 10.10 20.63
C TYR A 169 1.39 10.27 20.48
N GLU A 170 0.60 9.68 21.36
CA GLU A 170 -0.86 9.78 21.32
C GLU A 170 -1.33 11.23 21.45
N ASP A 171 -0.72 12.01 22.34
CA ASP A 171 -1.01 13.43 22.52
C ASP A 171 -0.65 14.23 21.24
N ALA A 172 0.52 13.97 20.66
CA ALA A 172 0.98 14.67 19.46
C ALA A 172 0.06 14.42 18.24
N VAL A 173 -0.35 13.16 18.01
CA VAL A 173 -1.22 12.83 16.86
C VAL A 173 -2.68 13.23 17.07
N ALA A 174 -3.07 13.54 18.29
CA ALA A 174 -4.39 14.08 18.65
C ALA A 174 -4.40 15.62 18.68
N ASP A 175 -3.24 16.27 18.61
CA ASP A 175 -3.12 17.73 18.70
C ASP A 175 -3.76 18.40 17.47
N PRO A 176 -4.73 19.33 17.67
CA PRO A 176 -5.42 20.00 16.57
C PRO A 176 -4.51 20.81 15.66
N ASP A 177 -3.44 21.42 16.19
CA ASP A 177 -2.50 22.21 15.40
C ASP A 177 -1.65 21.30 14.51
N PHE A 178 -1.20 20.16 15.05
CA PHE A 178 -0.51 19.13 14.27
C PHE A 178 -1.40 18.58 13.15
N ILE A 179 -2.66 18.24 13.45
CA ILE A 179 -3.61 17.73 12.46
C ILE A 179 -3.89 18.80 11.38
N GLY A 180 -4.06 20.05 11.80
CA GLY A 180 -4.29 21.18 10.88
C GLY A 180 -3.12 21.39 9.93
N GLU A 181 -1.89 21.36 10.43
CA GLU A 181 -0.69 21.50 9.62
C GLU A 181 -0.49 20.32 8.66
N ALA A 182 -0.69 19.08 9.12
CA ALA A 182 -0.63 17.90 8.28
C ALA A 182 -1.61 18.00 7.10
N ARG A 183 -2.86 18.38 7.36
CA ARG A 183 -3.87 18.57 6.31
C ARG A 183 -3.49 19.68 5.33
N ARG A 184 -2.91 20.78 5.82
CA ARG A 184 -2.41 21.87 4.98
C ARG A 184 -1.33 21.39 4.01
N LEU A 185 -0.53 20.42 4.44
CA LEU A 185 0.52 19.77 3.63
C LEU A 185 -0.01 18.61 2.77
N GLY A 186 -1.31 18.34 2.78
CA GLY A 186 -1.93 17.24 2.01
C GLY A 186 -1.77 15.85 2.64
N PHE A 187 -1.47 15.78 3.94
CA PHE A 187 -1.37 14.51 4.67
C PHE A 187 -2.58 14.31 5.59
N ASP A 188 -3.12 13.09 5.60
CA ASP A 188 -4.07 12.65 6.60
C ASP A 188 -3.33 12.04 7.80
N VAL A 189 -3.77 12.39 9.00
CA VAL A 189 -3.23 11.84 10.25
C VAL A 189 -4.10 10.66 10.66
N ALA A 190 -3.60 9.45 10.46
CA ALA A 190 -4.26 8.20 10.78
C ALA A 190 -3.36 7.34 11.68
N PRO A 191 -3.29 7.64 12.99
CA PRO A 191 -2.41 6.94 13.90
C PRO A 191 -2.88 5.52 14.20
N ALA A 192 -1.93 4.58 14.29
CA ALA A 192 -2.14 3.26 14.85
C ALA A 192 -1.51 3.20 16.25
N ASN A 193 -2.22 2.62 17.21
CA ASN A 193 -1.70 2.42 18.55
C ASN A 193 -0.82 1.16 18.67
N ALA A 194 -0.05 1.06 19.74
CA ALA A 194 0.87 -0.05 19.96
C ALA A 194 0.18 -1.42 20.01
N GLY A 195 -1.08 -1.49 20.44
CA GLY A 195 -1.87 -2.73 20.48
C GLY A 195 -2.22 -3.23 19.07
N GLU A 196 -2.64 -2.33 18.19
CA GLU A 196 -2.95 -2.63 16.79
C GLU A 196 -1.71 -3.12 16.04
N ILE A 197 -0.57 -2.46 16.26
CA ILE A 197 0.71 -2.85 15.68
C ILE A 197 1.12 -4.25 16.16
N SER A 198 1.02 -4.51 17.47
CA SER A 198 1.36 -5.81 18.05
C SER A 198 0.45 -6.92 17.53
N ALA A 199 -0.85 -6.66 17.40
CA ALA A 199 -1.81 -7.61 16.85
C ALA A 199 -1.49 -7.94 15.38
N PHE A 200 -1.12 -6.94 14.59
CA PHE A 200 -0.71 -7.15 13.21
C PHE A 200 0.56 -8.00 13.10
N ILE A 201 1.58 -7.73 13.94
CA ILE A 201 2.81 -8.50 13.98
C ILE A 201 2.52 -9.95 14.39
N ALA A 202 1.69 -10.18 15.42
CA ALA A 202 1.28 -11.52 15.85
C ALA A 202 0.61 -12.30 14.71
N LEU A 203 -0.30 -11.66 13.98
CA LEU A 203 -0.98 -12.25 12.83
C LEU A 203 -0.02 -12.60 11.68
N ALA A 204 1.01 -11.80 11.46
CA ALA A 204 2.05 -12.10 10.48
C ALA A 204 2.88 -13.34 10.90
N HIS A 205 3.14 -13.52 12.19
CA HIS A 205 3.82 -14.70 12.73
C HIS A 205 2.98 -16.00 12.64
N GLU A 206 1.67 -15.89 12.60
CA GLU A 206 0.74 -17.02 12.40
C GLU A 206 0.67 -17.50 10.95
N THR A 207 1.34 -16.80 10.04
CA THR A 207 1.34 -17.16 8.61
C THR A 207 1.96 -18.55 8.41
N PRO A 208 1.27 -19.48 7.72
CA PRO A 208 1.81 -20.81 7.47
C PRO A 208 3.15 -20.76 6.73
N PRO A 209 4.11 -21.63 7.06
CA PRO A 209 5.44 -21.66 6.42
C PRO A 209 5.40 -21.80 4.90
N SER A 210 4.39 -22.48 4.36
CA SER A 210 4.16 -22.60 2.90
C SER A 210 3.85 -21.26 2.24
N VAL A 211 3.00 -20.45 2.88
CA VAL A 211 2.63 -19.10 2.42
C VAL A 211 3.82 -18.16 2.54
N ALA A 212 4.55 -18.21 3.66
CA ALA A 212 5.76 -17.41 3.86
C ALA A 212 6.82 -17.71 2.80
N ARG A 213 7.03 -18.98 2.48
CA ARG A 213 7.95 -19.41 1.40
C ARG A 213 7.52 -18.85 0.05
N LYS A 214 6.25 -18.97 -0.28
CA LYS A 214 5.70 -18.44 -1.54
C LYS A 214 5.84 -16.92 -1.64
N ALA A 215 5.62 -16.21 -0.53
CA ALA A 215 5.87 -14.77 -0.48
C ALA A 215 7.35 -14.45 -0.74
N PHE A 216 8.26 -15.20 -0.13
CA PHE A 216 9.70 -15.04 -0.37
C PHE A 216 10.08 -15.29 -1.83
N GLU A 217 9.56 -16.36 -2.46
CA GLU A 217 9.79 -16.66 -3.88
C GLU A 217 9.28 -15.55 -4.81
N ILE A 218 8.15 -14.91 -4.47
CA ILE A 218 7.63 -13.75 -5.22
C ILE A 218 8.62 -12.58 -5.13
N LEU A 219 9.14 -12.30 -3.92
CA LEU A 219 10.09 -11.22 -3.71
C LEU A 219 11.45 -11.49 -4.38
N GLU A 220 11.92 -12.74 -4.39
CA GLU A 220 13.17 -13.12 -5.07
C GLU A 220 13.12 -12.92 -6.59
N ARG A 221 11.96 -13.14 -7.22
CA ARG A 221 11.76 -12.81 -8.65
C ARG A 221 11.91 -11.32 -8.94
N GLY A 222 11.80 -10.50 -7.92
CA GLY A 222 12.03 -9.07 -7.95
C GLY A 222 13.49 -8.65 -7.77
N ARG A 223 14.41 -9.56 -7.49
CA ARG A 223 15.86 -9.27 -7.39
C ARG A 223 16.55 -9.65 -8.70
#